data_ce5c5263e162a99bcc35a0f4a7275d29
#
_entry.id   ce5c5263e162a99bcc35a0f4a7275d29
#
_cell.length_a   1.000
_cell.length_b   1.000
_cell.length_c   1.000
_cell.angle_alpha   90.00
_cell.angle_beta   90.00
_cell.angle_gamma   90.00
#
_symmetry.space_group_name_H-M   'P 1'
#
loop_
_entity.id
_entity.type
_entity.pdbx_description
1 polymer ?
#
loop_
_entity_poly.entity_id
_entity_poly.type
_entity_poly.pdbx_seq_one_letter_code
_entity_poly.pdbx_strand_id
1 'polypeptide(L)'
;RRLVITGGEPLLQQTELAPLVASLKAQGFWLEVETNGTIEPVPGLARDIDQWNVSPKLNNSGNPKEQRELPQVLAFYCQLPNTYFKFVVVGTEDVDEVCSLRDRYALPNRQIILMPEGRTPETIQCRSQWVSQACVREGFRFSTRLHILLWGDQRGK
;
A
#
# COMPACT_ATOMS: atom_id res chain seq x y z
N ARG A 1 19.70 7.37 -5.86
CA ARG A 1 18.49 8.04 -6.38
C ARG A 1 17.31 7.12 -6.14
N ARG A 2 16.17 7.67 -5.68
CA ARG A 2 14.93 6.93 -5.43
C ARG A 2 13.84 7.42 -6.38
N LEU A 3 13.06 6.50 -6.92
CA LEU A 3 11.94 6.79 -7.81
C LEU A 3 10.73 5.95 -7.41
N VAL A 4 9.56 6.59 -7.34
CA VAL A 4 8.28 5.94 -7.04
C VAL A 4 7.46 5.90 -8.32
N ILE A 5 7.01 4.70 -8.68
CA ILE A 5 6.10 4.45 -9.79
C ILE A 5 4.69 4.31 -9.20
N THR A 6 3.82 5.23 -9.55
CA THR A 6 2.45 5.31 -9.03
C THR A 6 1.52 5.83 -10.13
N GLY A 7 0.25 5.98 -9.82
CA GLY A 7 -0.77 6.50 -10.75
C GLY A 7 -2.14 5.96 -10.40
N GLY A 8 -2.98 5.63 -11.38
CA GLY A 8 -4.22 4.88 -11.14
C GLY A 8 -3.89 3.47 -10.64
N GLU A 9 -3.52 2.58 -11.56
CA GLU A 9 -2.89 1.30 -11.28
C GLU A 9 -1.73 1.11 -12.27
N PRO A 10 -0.47 1.23 -11.84
CA PRO A 10 0.67 1.19 -12.76
C PRO A 10 0.85 -0.16 -13.44
N LEU A 11 0.41 -1.26 -12.80
CA LEU A 11 0.56 -2.59 -13.37
C LEU A 11 -0.37 -2.89 -14.55
N LEU A 12 -1.34 -2.01 -14.83
CA LEU A 12 -2.07 -2.07 -16.10
C LEU A 12 -1.17 -1.85 -17.32
N GLN A 13 -0.02 -1.19 -17.13
CA GLN A 13 0.97 -0.87 -18.15
C GLN A 13 2.28 -1.64 -17.92
N GLN A 14 2.22 -2.78 -17.25
CA GLN A 14 3.44 -3.46 -16.81
C GLN A 14 4.34 -3.95 -17.97
N THR A 15 3.77 -4.21 -19.15
CA THR A 15 4.52 -4.59 -20.34
C THR A 15 5.47 -3.48 -20.79
N GLU A 16 4.98 -2.23 -20.78
CA GLU A 16 5.74 -1.03 -21.13
C GLU A 16 6.66 -0.59 -20.00
N LEU A 17 6.23 -0.80 -18.74
CA LEU A 17 7.01 -0.44 -17.55
C LEU A 17 8.24 -1.34 -17.38
N ALA A 18 8.16 -2.62 -17.71
CA ALA A 18 9.24 -3.57 -17.45
C ALA A 18 10.59 -3.16 -18.10
N PRO A 19 10.67 -2.77 -19.37
CA PRO A 19 11.93 -2.30 -19.96
C PRO A 19 12.42 -0.98 -19.38
N LEU A 20 11.50 -0.05 -19.00
CA LEU A 20 11.87 1.19 -18.35
C LEU A 20 12.47 0.92 -16.95
N VAL A 21 11.84 0.06 -16.14
CA VAL A 21 12.32 -0.35 -14.82
C VAL A 21 13.71 -0.97 -14.93
N ALA A 22 13.93 -1.90 -15.87
CA ALA A 22 15.23 -2.51 -16.09
C ALA A 22 16.32 -1.47 -16.44
N SER A 23 15.98 -0.48 -17.28
CA SER A 23 16.90 0.61 -17.65
C SER A 23 17.24 1.50 -16.45
N LEU A 24 16.26 1.87 -15.63
CA LEU A 24 16.46 2.68 -14.43
C LEU A 24 17.28 1.91 -13.37
N LYS A 25 17.02 0.63 -13.23
CA LYS A 25 17.76 -0.26 -12.33
C LYS A 25 19.24 -0.33 -12.72
N ALA A 26 19.53 -0.49 -14.02
CA ALA A 26 20.91 -0.46 -14.55
C ALA A 26 21.62 0.88 -14.29
N GLN A 27 20.88 1.98 -14.15
CA GLN A 27 21.41 3.31 -13.80
C GLN A 27 21.56 3.51 -12.28
N GLY A 28 21.29 2.51 -11.45
CA GLY A 28 21.45 2.55 -10.01
C GLY A 28 20.33 3.25 -9.26
N PHE A 29 19.11 3.33 -9.85
CA PHE A 29 17.95 3.81 -9.13
C PHE A 29 17.44 2.77 -8.15
N TRP A 30 16.98 3.23 -6.99
CA TRP A 30 16.17 2.48 -6.06
C TRP A 30 14.69 2.72 -6.40
N LEU A 31 13.94 1.65 -6.67
CA LEU A 31 12.62 1.73 -7.30
C LEU A 31 11.53 1.23 -6.37
N GLU A 32 10.49 2.03 -6.22
CA GLU A 32 9.25 1.67 -5.53
C GLU A 32 8.08 1.62 -6.49
N VAL A 33 7.12 0.73 -6.21
CA VAL A 33 5.82 0.72 -6.88
C VAL A 33 4.71 0.85 -5.83
N GLU A 34 3.76 1.74 -6.07
CA GLU A 34 2.48 1.81 -5.37
C GLU A 34 1.40 1.15 -6.24
N THR A 35 0.80 0.06 -5.77
CA THR A 35 -0.25 -0.70 -6.46
C THR A 35 -1.44 -0.96 -5.54
N ASN A 36 -2.62 -1.15 -6.11
CA ASN A 36 -3.81 -1.56 -5.36
C ASN A 36 -3.81 -3.07 -5.01
N GLY A 37 -2.85 -3.86 -5.53
CA GLY A 37 -2.72 -5.27 -5.24
C GLY A 37 -3.72 -6.17 -5.98
N THR A 38 -4.26 -5.73 -7.11
CA THR A 38 -5.19 -6.53 -7.92
C THR A 38 -4.55 -7.18 -9.15
N ILE A 39 -3.28 -6.88 -9.43
CA ILE A 39 -2.55 -7.41 -10.57
C ILE A 39 -1.21 -7.99 -10.07
N GLU A 40 -0.91 -9.21 -10.49
CA GLU A 40 0.38 -9.83 -10.25
C GLU A 40 1.43 -9.23 -11.21
N PRO A 41 2.60 -8.80 -10.71
CA PRO A 41 3.63 -8.24 -11.56
C PRO A 41 4.29 -9.31 -12.42
N VAL A 42 4.65 -8.93 -13.64
CA VAL A 42 5.49 -9.82 -14.47
C VAL A 42 6.85 -10.07 -13.81
N PRO A 43 7.50 -11.23 -14.06
CA PRO A 43 8.73 -11.63 -13.36
C PRO A 43 9.85 -10.59 -13.39
N GLY A 44 9.98 -9.83 -14.48
CA GLY A 44 10.99 -8.77 -14.61
C GLY A 44 10.76 -7.65 -13.59
N LEU A 45 9.51 -7.20 -13.41
CA LEU A 45 9.16 -6.20 -12.40
C LEU A 45 9.32 -6.76 -10.99
N ALA A 46 8.84 -7.99 -10.74
CA ALA A 46 8.96 -8.62 -9.43
C ALA A 46 10.41 -8.68 -8.94
N ARG A 47 11.36 -8.91 -9.86
CA ARG A 47 12.80 -8.96 -9.57
C ARG A 47 13.44 -7.59 -9.36
N ASP A 48 13.10 -6.60 -10.19
CA ASP A 48 13.84 -5.34 -10.31
C ASP A 48 13.31 -4.21 -9.42
N ILE A 49 12.11 -4.37 -8.83
CA ILE A 49 11.53 -3.42 -7.87
C ILE A 49 12.10 -3.68 -6.47
N ASP A 50 12.62 -2.63 -5.84
CA ASP A 50 13.22 -2.70 -4.50
C ASP A 50 12.18 -2.67 -3.38
N GLN A 51 11.01 -2.04 -3.60
CA GLN A 51 9.93 -2.00 -2.63
C GLN A 51 8.56 -1.98 -3.30
N TRP A 52 7.70 -2.85 -2.83
CA TRP A 52 6.29 -2.90 -3.19
C TRP A 52 5.45 -2.29 -2.06
N ASN A 53 4.71 -1.23 -2.37
CA ASN A 53 3.69 -0.66 -1.49
C ASN A 53 2.32 -1.09 -2.03
N VAL A 54 1.84 -2.20 -1.53
CA VAL A 54 0.55 -2.78 -1.92
C VAL A 54 -0.54 -2.18 -1.04
N SER A 55 -1.56 -1.58 -1.64
CA SER A 55 -2.65 -0.92 -0.91
C SER A 55 -4.00 -1.55 -1.24
N PRO A 56 -4.29 -2.76 -0.71
CA PRO A 56 -5.57 -3.41 -0.93
C PRO A 56 -6.69 -2.53 -0.38
N LYS A 57 -7.79 -2.46 -1.13
CA LYS A 57 -8.96 -1.69 -0.70
C LYS A 57 -9.74 -2.50 0.35
N LEU A 58 -10.19 -1.81 1.39
CA LEU A 58 -11.07 -2.34 2.42
C LEU A 58 -12.55 -2.09 2.06
N ASN A 59 -13.46 -2.58 2.88
CA ASN A 59 -14.90 -2.39 2.70
C ASN A 59 -15.30 -0.91 2.69
N ASN A 60 -14.59 -0.07 3.42
CA ASN A 60 -14.79 1.38 3.46
C ASN A 60 -14.60 2.07 2.09
N SER A 61 -13.97 1.40 1.13
CA SER A 61 -13.77 1.92 -0.24
C SER A 61 -15.02 1.83 -1.10
N GLY A 62 -16.03 1.05 -0.68
CA GLY A 62 -17.24 0.78 -1.46
C GLY A 62 -17.04 -0.16 -2.66
N ASN A 63 -15.82 -0.65 -2.90
CA ASN A 63 -15.58 -1.62 -3.96
C ASN A 63 -16.07 -3.02 -3.54
N PRO A 64 -16.68 -3.80 -4.47
CA PRO A 64 -17.05 -5.18 -4.23
C PRO A 64 -15.86 -6.02 -3.78
N LYS A 65 -16.11 -6.96 -2.84
CA LYS A 65 -15.04 -7.77 -2.25
C LYS A 65 -14.26 -8.56 -3.30
N GLU A 66 -14.95 -9.15 -4.25
CA GLU A 66 -14.38 -9.95 -5.36
C GLU A 66 -13.47 -9.14 -6.32
N GLN A 67 -13.59 -7.81 -6.31
CA GLN A 67 -12.73 -6.93 -7.11
C GLN A 67 -11.52 -6.40 -6.33
N ARG A 68 -11.60 -6.31 -5.00
CA ARG A 68 -10.56 -5.73 -4.14
C ARG A 68 -9.73 -6.77 -3.38
N GLU A 69 -10.24 -7.99 -3.24
CA GLU A 69 -9.58 -9.09 -2.55
C GLU A 69 -9.36 -10.26 -3.52
N LEU A 70 -8.20 -10.29 -4.16
CA LEU A 70 -7.80 -11.34 -5.09
C LEU A 70 -6.79 -12.26 -4.41
N PRO A 71 -7.23 -13.45 -3.92
CA PRO A 71 -6.43 -14.33 -3.06
C PRO A 71 -5.09 -14.71 -3.66
N GLN A 72 -5.05 -15.03 -4.95
CA GLN A 72 -3.83 -15.44 -5.65
C GLN A 72 -2.81 -14.31 -5.72
N VAL A 73 -3.27 -13.07 -6.03
CA VAL A 73 -2.42 -11.89 -6.12
C VAL A 73 -1.87 -11.49 -4.77
N LEU A 74 -2.72 -11.51 -3.72
CA LEU A 74 -2.28 -11.23 -2.35
C LEU A 74 -1.25 -12.27 -1.87
N ALA A 75 -1.49 -13.56 -2.13
CA ALA A 75 -0.56 -14.63 -1.80
C ALA A 75 0.79 -14.47 -2.51
N PHE A 76 0.79 -13.99 -3.77
CA PHE A 76 2.03 -13.67 -4.49
C PHE A 76 2.82 -12.57 -3.76
N TYR A 77 2.17 -11.44 -3.44
CA TYR A 77 2.85 -10.33 -2.74
C TYR A 77 3.35 -10.71 -1.34
N CYS A 78 2.69 -11.65 -0.64
CA CYS A 78 3.14 -12.15 0.65
C CYS A 78 4.49 -12.90 0.56
N GLN A 79 4.82 -13.48 -0.60
CA GLN A 79 6.09 -14.18 -0.83
C GLN A 79 7.24 -13.22 -1.13
N LEU A 80 6.96 -11.96 -1.48
CA LEU A 80 7.98 -10.96 -1.74
C LEU A 80 8.43 -10.29 -0.44
N PRO A 81 9.69 -10.45 -0.01
CA PRO A 81 10.17 -9.97 1.29
C PRO A 81 10.20 -8.44 1.40
N ASN A 82 10.20 -7.75 0.27
CA ASN A 82 10.22 -6.30 0.13
C ASN A 82 8.83 -5.67 -0.06
N THR A 83 7.76 -6.39 0.29
CA THR A 83 6.38 -5.89 0.23
C THR A 83 5.95 -5.27 1.55
N TYR A 84 5.26 -4.13 1.47
CA TYR A 84 4.49 -3.53 2.55
C TYR A 84 3.03 -3.40 2.15
N PHE A 85 2.13 -3.80 3.04
CA PHE A 85 0.68 -3.73 2.86
C PHE A 85 0.15 -2.48 3.58
N LYS A 86 -0.25 -1.47 2.82
CA LYS A 86 -0.73 -0.20 3.33
C LYS A 86 -2.25 -0.13 3.25
N PHE A 87 -2.91 -0.09 4.40
CA PHE A 87 -4.35 -0.01 4.52
C PHE A 87 -4.80 1.37 4.99
N VAL A 88 -5.74 1.96 4.25
CA VAL A 88 -6.38 3.23 4.60
C VAL A 88 -7.60 2.93 5.45
N VAL A 89 -7.60 3.41 6.70
CA VAL A 89 -8.63 3.09 7.70
C VAL A 89 -9.43 4.33 8.10
N VAL A 90 -10.73 4.16 8.30
CA VAL A 90 -11.70 5.19 8.67
C VAL A 90 -12.25 4.94 10.09
N GLY A 91 -12.42 3.68 10.46
CA GLY A 91 -12.97 3.21 11.73
C GLY A 91 -12.29 1.96 12.25
N THR A 92 -12.72 1.50 13.41
CA THR A 92 -12.20 0.30 14.07
C THR A 92 -12.51 -0.98 13.30
N GLU A 93 -13.64 -1.02 12.61
CA GLU A 93 -14.09 -2.14 11.75
C GLU A 93 -13.08 -2.42 10.62
N ASP A 94 -12.42 -1.37 10.11
CA ASP A 94 -11.38 -1.52 9.11
C ASP A 94 -10.16 -2.22 9.68
N VAL A 95 -9.81 -1.95 10.95
CA VAL A 95 -8.70 -2.65 11.62
C VAL A 95 -9.03 -4.13 11.81
N ASP A 96 -10.27 -4.46 12.16
CA ASP A 96 -10.75 -5.85 12.28
C ASP A 96 -10.69 -6.56 10.92
N GLU A 97 -11.04 -5.86 9.82
CA GLU A 97 -10.89 -6.40 8.47
C GLU A 97 -9.42 -6.64 8.13
N VAL A 98 -8.50 -5.72 8.47
CA VAL A 98 -7.05 -5.90 8.28
C VAL A 98 -6.53 -7.09 9.07
N CYS A 99 -6.96 -7.26 10.34
CA CYS A 99 -6.62 -8.44 11.13
C CYS A 99 -7.11 -9.73 10.48
N SER A 100 -8.33 -9.73 9.94
CA SER A 100 -8.88 -10.87 9.20
C SER A 100 -8.08 -11.20 7.93
N LEU A 101 -7.62 -10.17 7.19
CA LEU A 101 -6.74 -10.34 6.02
C LEU A 101 -5.36 -10.87 6.45
N ARG A 102 -4.78 -10.31 7.53
CA ARG A 102 -3.53 -10.79 8.10
C ARG A 102 -3.58 -12.29 8.39
N ASP A 103 -4.61 -12.72 9.10
CA ASP A 103 -4.73 -14.11 9.54
C ASP A 103 -5.02 -15.05 8.35
N ARG A 104 -5.83 -14.60 7.39
CA ARG A 104 -6.18 -15.38 6.19
C ARG A 104 -5.01 -15.58 5.24
N TYR A 105 -4.19 -14.56 5.04
CA TYR A 105 -3.06 -14.56 4.10
C TYR A 105 -1.70 -14.65 4.77
N ALA A 106 -1.65 -14.82 6.10
CA ALA A 106 -0.43 -14.86 6.90
C ALA A 106 0.48 -13.65 6.67
N LEU A 107 -0.11 -12.43 6.59
CA LEU A 107 0.65 -11.21 6.39
C LEU A 107 1.53 -10.94 7.61
N PRO A 108 2.85 -10.71 7.44
CA PRO A 108 3.70 -10.39 8.57
C PRO A 108 3.33 -9.02 9.18
N ASN A 109 3.09 -8.96 10.50
CA ASN A 109 2.69 -7.72 11.18
C ASN A 109 3.63 -6.54 10.84
N ARG A 110 4.95 -6.81 10.75
CA ARG A 110 5.97 -5.80 10.41
C ARG A 110 5.83 -5.21 9.00
N GLN A 111 5.09 -5.85 8.11
CA GLN A 111 4.83 -5.39 6.74
C GLN A 111 3.47 -4.69 6.61
N ILE A 112 2.63 -4.74 7.65
CA ILE A 112 1.33 -4.06 7.66
C ILE A 112 1.51 -2.62 8.13
N ILE A 113 0.96 -1.68 7.38
CA ILE A 113 0.97 -0.26 7.66
C ILE A 113 -0.48 0.23 7.68
N LEU A 114 -0.92 0.81 8.80
CA LEU A 114 -2.21 1.51 8.86
C LEU A 114 -2.00 3.00 8.60
N MET A 115 -2.89 3.57 7.80
CA MET A 115 -2.89 4.99 7.46
C MET A 115 -4.29 5.56 7.72
N PRO A 116 -4.44 6.60 8.55
CA PRO A 116 -5.74 7.26 8.72
C PRO A 116 -6.20 7.90 7.40
N GLU A 117 -7.46 7.66 7.05
CA GLU A 117 -8.12 8.41 5.97
C GLU A 117 -8.36 9.85 6.42
N GLY A 118 -8.30 10.82 5.52
CA GLY A 118 -8.64 12.21 5.77
C GLY A 118 -8.11 13.13 4.68
N ARG A 119 -8.83 14.26 4.51
CA ARG A 119 -8.48 15.32 3.56
C ARG A 119 -8.14 16.64 4.26
N THR A 120 -8.30 16.71 5.56
CA THR A 120 -7.93 17.89 6.35
C THR A 120 -6.96 17.51 7.47
N PRO A 121 -6.09 18.43 7.91
CA PRO A 121 -5.18 18.19 9.03
C PRO A 121 -5.91 17.73 10.30
N GLU A 122 -7.05 18.33 10.61
CA GLU A 122 -7.85 18.04 11.81
C GLU A 122 -8.37 16.60 11.78
N THR A 123 -8.88 16.15 10.62
CA THR A 123 -9.35 14.77 10.45
C THR A 123 -8.20 13.78 10.60
N ILE A 124 -7.05 14.05 9.97
CA ILE A 124 -5.87 13.20 10.09
C ILE A 124 -5.38 13.15 11.54
N GLN A 125 -5.31 14.28 12.22
CA GLN A 125 -4.85 14.35 13.62
C GLN A 125 -5.77 13.57 14.56
N CYS A 126 -7.09 13.77 14.44
CA CYS A 126 -8.08 13.06 15.24
C CYS A 126 -7.99 11.53 15.04
N ARG A 127 -7.92 11.08 13.78
CA ARG A 127 -7.83 9.65 13.48
C ARG A 127 -6.48 9.05 13.83
N SER A 128 -5.39 9.80 13.70
CA SER A 128 -4.04 9.33 14.02
C SER A 128 -3.91 8.81 15.43
N GLN A 129 -4.63 9.40 16.39
CA GLN A 129 -4.55 8.99 17.78
C GLN A 129 -4.99 7.54 17.99
N TRP A 130 -6.19 7.18 17.53
CA TRP A 130 -6.68 5.81 17.70
C TRP A 130 -6.01 4.82 16.74
N VAL A 131 -5.64 5.25 15.50
CA VAL A 131 -4.91 4.39 14.55
C VAL A 131 -3.53 4.01 15.11
N SER A 132 -2.81 4.97 15.71
CA SER A 132 -1.52 4.66 16.33
C SER A 132 -1.65 3.69 17.50
N GLN A 133 -2.69 3.81 18.32
CA GLN A 133 -2.99 2.85 19.39
C GLN A 133 -3.30 1.46 18.85
N ALA A 134 -4.09 1.37 17.76
CA ALA A 134 -4.34 0.10 17.08
C ALA A 134 -3.04 -0.51 16.55
N CYS A 135 -2.15 0.28 15.93
CA CYS A 135 -0.85 -0.19 15.47
C CYS A 135 0.00 -0.78 16.60
N VAL A 136 0.05 -0.11 17.77
CA VAL A 136 0.78 -0.62 18.94
C VAL A 136 0.17 -1.94 19.42
N ARG A 137 -1.15 -2.02 19.53
CA ARG A 137 -1.85 -3.22 20.00
C ARG A 137 -1.62 -4.43 19.08
N GLU A 138 -1.69 -4.23 17.75
CA GLU A 138 -1.59 -5.30 16.76
C GLU A 138 -0.16 -5.58 16.28
N GLY A 139 0.82 -4.77 16.69
CA GLY A 139 2.19 -4.86 16.19
C GLY A 139 2.34 -4.42 14.73
N PHE A 140 1.48 -3.50 14.26
CA PHE A 140 1.51 -2.93 12.92
C PHE A 140 2.34 -1.65 12.90
N ARG A 141 2.67 -1.17 11.69
CA ARG A 141 3.30 0.13 11.48
C ARG A 141 2.24 1.19 11.26
N PHE A 142 2.58 2.42 11.67
CA PHE A 142 1.78 3.60 11.43
C PHE A 142 2.38 4.44 10.30
N SER A 143 1.55 4.99 9.44
CA SER A 143 1.90 6.05 8.49
C SER A 143 0.82 7.12 8.49
N THR A 144 1.20 8.35 8.14
CA THR A 144 0.25 9.47 8.00
C THR A 144 0.27 10.02 6.59
N ARG A 145 -0.72 10.85 6.25
CA ARG A 145 -0.75 11.65 5.01
C ARG A 145 -0.03 12.98 5.25
N LEU A 146 1.30 12.92 5.25
CA LEU A 146 2.13 14.08 5.57
C LEU A 146 1.81 15.30 4.69
N HIS A 147 1.52 15.09 3.40
CA HIS A 147 1.14 16.16 2.48
C HIS A 147 -0.14 16.89 2.91
N ILE A 148 -1.13 16.17 3.47
CA ILE A 148 -2.35 16.80 4.01
C ILE A 148 -2.03 17.67 5.22
N LEU A 149 -1.14 17.21 6.10
CA LEU A 149 -0.73 17.97 7.28
C LEU A 149 0.03 19.25 6.92
N LEU A 150 0.82 19.23 5.84
CA LEU A 150 1.67 20.33 5.42
C LEU A 150 0.94 21.31 4.48
N TRP A 151 0.12 20.81 3.56
CA TRP A 151 -0.43 21.59 2.46
C TRP A 151 -1.95 21.45 2.26
N GLY A 152 -2.63 20.66 3.13
CA GLY A 152 -4.04 20.33 2.92
C GLY A 152 -4.25 19.41 1.70
N ASP A 153 -5.49 19.35 1.19
CA ASP A 153 -5.87 18.49 0.04
C ASP A 153 -5.48 19.15 -1.31
N GLN A 154 -4.24 19.63 -1.42
CA GLN A 154 -3.71 20.21 -2.65
C GLN A 154 -2.98 19.15 -3.47
N ARG A 155 -3.35 19.02 -4.77
CA ARG A 155 -2.66 18.11 -5.69
C ARG A 155 -1.34 18.72 -6.20
N GLY A 156 -0.33 17.87 -6.40
CA GLY A 156 0.95 18.27 -6.98
C GLY A 156 1.90 18.99 -6.02
N LYS A 157 1.72 18.77 -4.72
CA LYS A 157 2.62 19.23 -3.66
C LYS A 157 3.37 18.05 -3.04
#